data_9bd052eead31b8dbc9ea52c0c19b688d
#
_entry.id   9bd052eead31b8dbc9ea52c0c19b688d
#
_cell.length_a   1.000
_cell.length_b   1.000
_cell.length_c   1.000
_cell.angle_alpha   90.00
_cell.angle_beta   90.00
_cell.angle_gamma   90.00
#
_symmetry.space_group_name_H-M   'P 1'
#
loop_
_entity.id
_entity.type
_entity.pdbx_description
1 polymer ?
#
loop_
_entity_poly.entity_id
_entity_poly.type
_entity_poly.pdbx_seq_one_letter_code
_entity_poly.pdbx_strand_id
1 'polypeptide(L)'
;MNPKRMTRRTLLAASGGAIVAGMQSRAQSSKRIETPTLNIGYEESGRGFPVILLHGFPDDAHAWEDVAPPLVKAGYRVLAPYLRGYGPTSFRDPNAPRMAEQAAIGQDVIDFAEALGLDRFALSGYDWGGRAACIAAVLHPDRVRAAVLISGYLIQNTVDPAPPGSPETEKNLWYQYYFNTERGRAGLSANRRAICRFLWQTWSPTWHFTAETFDRTAGSFDNPDFVDCVIHSYRHRIGNAPGDPRFRELEERLAKRPKIEVPTIILRGADDTLGGREPAESADKAAFPNLITRRMIEGGGHFLPREKPQAVSAALLEVLAASA
;
A
#
# COMPACT_ATOMS: atom_id res chain seq x y z
N MET A 1 -50.57 -72.27 14.44
CA MET A 1 -51.13 -71.49 13.32
C MET A 1 -50.05 -70.47 12.83
N ASN A 2 -49.73 -70.50 11.59
CA ASN A 2 -48.51 -70.04 10.92
C ASN A 2 -48.47 -68.55 10.69
N PRO A 3 -47.38 -67.74 10.97
CA PRO A 3 -47.27 -66.35 10.54
C PRO A 3 -46.56 -66.26 9.17
N LYS A 4 -47.14 -65.50 8.32
CA LYS A 4 -46.74 -65.24 6.96
C LYS A 4 -45.47 -64.37 6.90
N ARG A 5 -44.55 -64.80 6.03
CA ARG A 5 -43.35 -64.10 5.59
C ARG A 5 -43.66 -62.79 4.87
N MET A 6 -42.99 -61.72 5.26
CA MET A 6 -42.96 -60.44 4.51
C MET A 6 -41.57 -60.24 3.90
N THR A 7 -41.54 -60.18 2.59
CA THR A 7 -40.32 -60.01 1.77
C THR A 7 -39.81 -58.59 1.84
N ARG A 8 -38.49 -58.47 2.09
CA ARG A 8 -37.76 -57.20 2.01
C ARG A 8 -37.54 -56.80 0.54
N ARG A 9 -38.12 -55.66 0.13
CA ARG A 9 -37.73 -54.97 -1.11
C ARG A 9 -36.52 -54.10 -0.80
N THR A 10 -35.40 -54.35 -1.47
CA THR A 10 -34.19 -53.57 -1.45
C THR A 10 -34.40 -52.31 -2.30
N LEU A 11 -34.39 -51.13 -1.70
CA LEU A 11 -34.29 -49.86 -2.39
C LEU A 11 -32.79 -49.53 -2.55
N LEU A 12 -32.30 -49.55 -3.78
CA LEU A 12 -31.00 -48.96 -4.14
C LEU A 12 -31.18 -47.41 -4.16
N ALA A 13 -30.60 -46.72 -3.20
CA ALA A 13 -30.41 -45.29 -3.24
C ALA A 13 -29.10 -45.01 -4.00
N ALA A 14 -29.22 -44.38 -5.18
CA ALA A 14 -28.10 -43.82 -5.92
C ALA A 14 -27.66 -42.55 -5.22
N SER A 15 -26.52 -42.61 -4.52
CA SER A 15 -25.85 -41.44 -3.97
C SER A 15 -25.06 -40.74 -5.08
N GLY A 16 -25.64 -39.69 -5.68
CA GLY A 16 -24.93 -38.76 -6.53
C GLY A 16 -23.95 -37.91 -5.69
N GLY A 17 -22.67 -38.30 -5.68
CA GLY A 17 -21.62 -37.50 -5.09
C GLY A 17 -21.37 -36.26 -5.93
N ALA A 18 -21.81 -35.08 -5.47
CA ALA A 18 -21.35 -33.82 -5.99
C ALA A 18 -19.88 -33.63 -5.59
N ILE A 19 -18.97 -33.72 -6.55
CA ILE A 19 -17.57 -33.33 -6.35
C ILE A 19 -17.57 -31.79 -6.28
N VAL A 20 -17.56 -31.29 -5.07
CA VAL A 20 -17.19 -29.88 -4.82
C VAL A 20 -15.68 -29.81 -5.04
N ALA A 21 -15.28 -29.37 -6.23
CA ALA A 21 -13.90 -28.98 -6.50
C ALA A 21 -13.58 -27.77 -5.61
N GLY A 22 -13.02 -28.04 -4.44
CA GLY A 22 -12.42 -27.02 -3.61
C GLY A 22 -11.27 -26.39 -4.40
N MET A 23 -11.47 -25.15 -4.88
CA MET A 23 -10.38 -24.29 -5.30
C MET A 23 -9.54 -24.02 -4.07
N GLN A 24 -8.55 -24.88 -3.81
CA GLN A 24 -7.45 -24.55 -2.92
C GLN A 24 -6.71 -23.40 -3.57
N SER A 25 -6.91 -22.19 -3.05
CA SER A 25 -6.04 -21.06 -3.29
C SER A 25 -4.62 -21.53 -2.91
N ARG A 26 -3.83 -21.87 -3.92
CA ARG A 26 -2.39 -22.06 -3.75
C ARG A 26 -1.88 -20.74 -3.24
N ALA A 27 -1.43 -20.68 -1.99
CA ALA A 27 -0.64 -19.57 -1.49
C ALA A 27 0.53 -19.41 -2.48
N GLN A 28 0.46 -18.36 -3.31
CA GLN A 28 1.51 -18.04 -4.26
C GLN A 28 2.67 -17.55 -3.39
N SER A 29 3.79 -18.27 -3.40
CA SER A 29 4.98 -17.84 -2.66
C SER A 29 5.43 -16.50 -3.24
N SER A 30 5.54 -15.48 -2.40
CA SER A 30 6.05 -14.16 -2.81
C SER A 30 7.39 -14.31 -3.52
N LYS A 31 7.54 -13.62 -4.64
CA LYS A 31 8.81 -13.52 -5.36
C LYS A 31 9.78 -12.61 -4.61
N ARG A 32 11.05 -12.69 -4.94
CA ARG A 32 12.09 -11.80 -4.40
C ARG A 32 12.98 -11.29 -5.50
N ILE A 33 13.42 -10.06 -5.37
CA ILE A 33 14.41 -9.43 -6.27
C ILE A 33 15.43 -8.65 -5.44
N GLU A 34 16.70 -8.79 -5.83
CA GLU A 34 17.77 -8.07 -5.19
C GLU A 34 17.93 -6.68 -5.80
N THR A 35 18.03 -5.67 -4.95
CA THR A 35 18.29 -4.27 -5.29
C THR A 35 19.58 -3.80 -4.58
N PRO A 36 20.09 -2.60 -4.82
CA PRO A 36 21.28 -2.13 -4.13
C PRO A 36 21.20 -2.18 -2.59
N THR A 37 20.02 -1.92 -2.01
CA THR A 37 19.83 -1.83 -0.56
C THR A 37 19.04 -2.99 0.03
N LEU A 38 18.07 -3.54 -0.71
CA LEU A 38 17.09 -4.50 -0.21
C LEU A 38 17.03 -5.77 -1.05
N ASN A 39 16.61 -6.87 -0.41
CA ASN A 39 15.97 -7.99 -1.09
C ASN A 39 14.47 -7.77 -0.99
N ILE A 40 13.85 -7.26 -2.06
CA ILE A 40 12.43 -6.89 -2.05
C ILE A 40 11.58 -8.11 -2.36
N GLY A 41 10.69 -8.46 -1.42
CA GLY A 41 9.62 -9.40 -1.67
C GLY A 41 8.47 -8.72 -2.41
N TYR A 42 7.82 -9.43 -3.32
CA TYR A 42 6.69 -8.88 -4.07
C TYR A 42 5.72 -9.95 -4.57
N GLU A 43 4.47 -9.55 -4.73
CA GLU A 43 3.45 -10.33 -5.42
C GLU A 43 3.41 -9.93 -6.90
N GLU A 44 3.22 -10.90 -7.79
CA GLU A 44 3.16 -10.66 -9.23
C GLU A 44 2.05 -11.45 -9.88
N SER A 45 1.30 -10.79 -10.75
CA SER A 45 0.26 -11.43 -11.56
C SER A 45 0.17 -10.79 -12.95
N GLY A 46 -0.32 -11.57 -13.92
CA GLY A 46 -0.50 -11.10 -15.29
C GLY A 46 0.80 -11.00 -16.09
N ARG A 47 0.69 -10.37 -17.27
CA ARG A 47 1.78 -10.12 -18.22
C ARG A 47 1.49 -8.83 -18.99
N GLY A 48 2.49 -8.27 -19.66
CA GLY A 48 2.35 -7.05 -20.47
C GLY A 48 2.91 -5.82 -19.78
N PHE A 49 2.31 -4.64 -20.01
CA PHE A 49 2.82 -3.39 -19.47
C PHE A 49 2.74 -3.40 -17.93
N PRO A 50 3.84 -3.06 -17.22
CA PRO A 50 3.92 -3.17 -15.77
C PRO A 50 3.17 -2.04 -15.05
N VAL A 51 2.45 -2.44 -13.99
CA VAL A 51 1.77 -1.56 -13.04
C VAL A 51 2.29 -1.91 -11.65
N ILE A 52 2.97 -0.98 -10.98
CA ILE A 52 3.50 -1.15 -9.63
C ILE A 52 2.49 -0.56 -8.64
N LEU A 53 2.08 -1.37 -7.66
CA LEU A 53 1.06 -1.05 -6.66
C LEU A 53 1.69 -1.03 -5.26
N LEU A 54 1.69 0.13 -4.60
CA LEU A 54 2.45 0.40 -3.39
C LEU A 54 1.52 0.57 -2.17
N HIS A 55 1.66 -0.33 -1.20
CA HIS A 55 0.88 -0.27 0.04
C HIS A 55 1.38 0.81 1.00
N GLY A 56 0.59 1.13 2.02
CA GLY A 56 0.93 2.08 3.08
C GLY A 56 1.20 1.41 4.43
N PHE A 57 1.39 2.23 5.45
CA PHE A 57 1.41 1.82 6.85
C PHE A 57 -0.02 1.85 7.42
N PRO A 58 -0.43 0.91 8.27
CA PRO A 58 0.17 -0.39 8.51
C PRO A 58 -0.54 -1.46 7.66
N ASP A 59 -0.11 -1.64 6.43
CA ASP A 59 -0.68 -2.61 5.48
C ASP A 59 0.45 -3.33 4.74
N ASP A 60 0.13 -4.18 3.77
CA ASP A 60 1.10 -4.92 2.97
C ASP A 60 0.63 -5.12 1.52
N ALA A 61 1.39 -5.89 0.74
CA ALA A 61 1.10 -6.15 -0.67
C ALA A 61 -0.29 -6.75 -0.93
N HIS A 62 -0.90 -7.44 0.06
CA HIS A 62 -2.26 -7.97 -0.05
C HIS A 62 -3.35 -6.89 -0.14
N ALA A 63 -3.02 -5.61 0.13
CA ALA A 63 -3.94 -4.50 -0.11
C ALA A 63 -4.46 -4.46 -1.55
N TRP A 64 -3.73 -5.04 -2.47
CA TRP A 64 -3.97 -4.96 -3.89
C TRP A 64 -4.58 -6.22 -4.50
N GLU A 65 -4.88 -7.24 -3.70
CA GLU A 65 -5.34 -8.56 -4.19
C GLU A 65 -6.65 -8.47 -5.01
N ASP A 66 -7.56 -7.59 -4.63
CA ASP A 66 -8.84 -7.38 -5.34
C ASP A 66 -8.76 -6.30 -6.43
N VAL A 67 -7.72 -5.47 -6.43
CA VAL A 67 -7.43 -4.48 -7.49
C VAL A 67 -6.74 -5.13 -8.69
N ALA A 68 -5.89 -6.12 -8.46
CA ALA A 68 -5.08 -6.75 -9.50
C ALA A 68 -5.87 -7.51 -10.58
N PRO A 69 -6.92 -8.31 -10.27
CA PRO A 69 -7.58 -9.16 -11.28
C PRO A 69 -8.16 -8.41 -12.48
N PRO A 70 -8.85 -7.25 -12.34
CA PRO A 70 -9.30 -6.47 -13.49
C PRO A 70 -8.16 -5.98 -14.39
N LEU A 71 -7.02 -5.59 -13.81
CA LEU A 71 -5.84 -5.15 -14.55
C LEU A 71 -5.21 -6.31 -15.33
N VAL A 72 -5.08 -7.47 -14.69
CA VAL A 72 -4.58 -8.70 -15.33
C VAL A 72 -5.47 -9.10 -16.50
N LYS A 73 -6.80 -9.05 -16.32
CA LYS A 73 -7.77 -9.32 -17.38
C LYS A 73 -7.63 -8.36 -18.57
N ALA A 74 -7.23 -7.12 -18.30
CA ALA A 74 -6.97 -6.12 -19.33
C ALA A 74 -5.56 -6.24 -19.96
N GLY A 75 -4.76 -7.24 -19.58
CA GLY A 75 -3.46 -7.52 -20.18
C GLY A 75 -2.28 -6.78 -19.55
N TYR A 76 -2.42 -6.32 -18.31
CA TYR A 76 -1.34 -5.69 -17.55
C TYR A 76 -0.58 -6.69 -16.67
N ARG A 77 0.69 -6.42 -16.44
CA ARG A 77 1.54 -7.08 -15.45
C ARG A 77 1.46 -6.29 -14.15
N VAL A 78 0.89 -6.86 -13.10
CA VAL A 78 0.73 -6.23 -11.79
C VAL A 78 1.83 -6.68 -10.87
N LEU A 79 2.49 -5.73 -10.21
CA LEU A 79 3.61 -5.91 -9.31
C LEU A 79 3.31 -5.18 -7.99
N ALA A 80 3.18 -5.91 -6.89
CA ALA A 80 2.93 -5.34 -5.57
C ALA A 80 4.09 -5.68 -4.62
N PRO A 81 5.12 -4.80 -4.52
CA PRO A 81 6.22 -5.01 -3.59
C PRO A 81 5.79 -4.78 -2.14
N TYR A 82 6.41 -5.54 -1.22
CA TYR A 82 6.40 -5.23 0.20
C TYR A 82 7.43 -4.14 0.47
N LEU A 83 7.00 -3.04 1.08
CA LEU A 83 7.90 -1.94 1.43
C LEU A 83 8.96 -2.39 2.44
N ARG A 84 10.03 -1.58 2.62
CA ARG A 84 11.08 -1.84 3.61
C ARG A 84 10.49 -2.02 5.01
N GLY A 85 10.89 -3.08 5.72
CA GLY A 85 10.36 -3.44 7.03
C GLY A 85 9.06 -4.24 6.99
N TYR A 86 8.58 -4.70 5.83
CA TYR A 86 7.35 -5.47 5.70
C TYR A 86 7.55 -6.84 5.05
N GLY A 87 6.78 -7.81 5.52
CA GLY A 87 6.69 -9.13 4.92
C GLY A 87 8.06 -9.75 4.64
N PRO A 88 8.29 -10.29 3.43
CA PRO A 88 9.55 -10.95 3.09
C PRO A 88 10.68 -9.99 2.66
N THR A 89 10.45 -8.66 2.63
CA THR A 89 11.49 -7.67 2.29
C THR A 89 12.51 -7.56 3.41
N SER A 90 13.81 -7.58 3.09
CA SER A 90 14.90 -7.50 4.06
C SER A 90 16.02 -6.60 3.56
N PHE A 91 16.75 -5.98 4.47
CA PHE A 91 17.98 -5.27 4.12
C PHE A 91 19.06 -6.28 3.71
N ARG A 92 19.85 -5.95 2.69
CA ARG A 92 20.98 -6.79 2.23
C ARG A 92 22.11 -6.79 3.23
N ASP A 93 22.43 -5.63 3.77
CA ASP A 93 23.38 -5.52 4.87
C ASP A 93 22.62 -5.62 6.21
N PRO A 94 22.85 -6.68 7.00
CA PRO A 94 22.21 -6.85 8.30
C PRO A 94 22.59 -5.75 9.30
N ASN A 95 23.70 -5.04 9.07
CA ASN A 95 24.19 -3.96 9.93
C ASN A 95 23.75 -2.57 9.44
N ALA A 96 23.11 -2.45 8.26
CA ALA A 96 22.64 -1.17 7.77
C ALA A 96 21.60 -0.56 8.74
N PRO A 97 21.65 0.75 8.97
CA PRO A 97 20.58 1.44 9.71
C PRO A 97 19.22 1.24 9.03
N ARG A 98 18.17 1.02 9.83
CA ARG A 98 16.79 0.81 9.33
C ARG A 98 16.14 2.15 8.99
N MET A 99 16.80 2.90 8.09
CA MET A 99 16.31 4.18 7.59
C MET A 99 15.06 3.98 6.73
N ALA A 100 14.00 4.75 7.00
CA ALA A 100 12.74 4.70 6.27
C ALA A 100 12.14 6.11 6.08
N GLU A 101 13.02 7.07 5.75
CA GLU A 101 12.61 8.37 5.26
C GLU A 101 11.92 8.28 3.88
N GLN A 102 11.16 9.28 3.54
CA GLN A 102 10.37 9.26 2.30
C GLN A 102 11.26 9.13 1.05
N ALA A 103 12.43 9.75 1.01
CA ALA A 103 13.35 9.65 -0.11
C ALA A 103 13.84 8.22 -0.32
N ALA A 104 14.18 7.51 0.77
CA ALA A 104 14.62 6.13 0.70
C ALA A 104 13.50 5.19 0.20
N ILE A 105 12.25 5.38 0.68
CA ILE A 105 11.11 4.59 0.22
C ILE A 105 10.79 4.88 -1.26
N GLY A 106 10.95 6.14 -1.69
CA GLY A 106 10.79 6.53 -3.10
C GLY A 106 11.87 5.92 -3.99
N GLN A 107 13.12 5.90 -3.53
CA GLN A 107 14.24 5.27 -4.25
C GLN A 107 14.05 3.75 -4.38
N ASP A 108 13.52 3.07 -3.36
CA ASP A 108 13.23 1.64 -3.45
C ASP A 108 12.32 1.27 -4.62
N VAL A 109 11.38 2.14 -4.99
CA VAL A 109 10.50 1.91 -6.15
C VAL A 109 11.30 1.92 -7.46
N ILE A 110 12.25 2.83 -7.57
CA ILE A 110 13.12 2.94 -8.74
C ILE A 110 14.09 1.75 -8.80
N ASP A 111 14.73 1.42 -7.68
CA ASP A 111 15.63 0.28 -7.58
C ASP A 111 14.91 -1.04 -7.90
N PHE A 112 13.65 -1.18 -7.45
CA PHE A 112 12.80 -2.33 -7.77
C PHE A 112 12.48 -2.41 -9.27
N ALA A 113 12.12 -1.29 -9.88
CA ALA A 113 11.85 -1.22 -11.32
C ALA A 113 13.12 -1.54 -12.14
N GLU A 114 14.28 -1.05 -11.72
CA GLU A 114 15.57 -1.32 -12.36
C GLU A 114 15.96 -2.80 -12.27
N ALA A 115 15.85 -3.37 -11.07
CA ALA A 115 16.17 -4.79 -10.85
C ALA A 115 15.30 -5.73 -11.69
N LEU A 116 14.06 -5.32 -11.99
CA LEU A 116 13.13 -6.06 -12.87
C LEU A 116 13.30 -5.72 -14.36
N GLY A 117 14.21 -4.81 -14.73
CA GLY A 117 14.40 -4.37 -16.12
C GLY A 117 13.20 -3.62 -16.70
N LEU A 118 12.49 -2.85 -15.88
CA LEU A 118 11.31 -2.11 -16.33
C LEU A 118 11.72 -0.73 -16.85
N ASP A 119 11.71 -0.54 -18.16
CA ASP A 119 11.99 0.77 -18.78
C ASP A 119 10.91 1.80 -18.44
N ARG A 120 9.64 1.40 -18.59
CA ARG A 120 8.47 2.23 -18.28
C ARG A 120 7.43 1.43 -17.51
N PHE A 121 6.71 2.10 -16.61
CA PHE A 121 5.69 1.49 -15.76
C PHE A 121 4.63 2.53 -15.35
N ALA A 122 3.49 2.07 -14.83
CA ALA A 122 2.51 2.90 -14.15
C ALA A 122 2.59 2.66 -12.65
N LEU A 123 2.10 3.63 -11.86
CA LEU A 123 2.13 3.59 -10.41
C LEU A 123 0.73 3.76 -9.80
N SER A 124 0.50 3.09 -8.69
CA SER A 124 -0.53 3.48 -7.73
C SER A 124 -0.01 3.27 -6.32
N GLY A 125 -0.49 4.10 -5.40
CA GLY A 125 -0.13 3.96 -4.00
C GLY A 125 -1.01 4.81 -3.10
N TYR A 126 -1.00 4.47 -1.81
CA TYR A 126 -1.65 5.22 -0.75
C TYR A 126 -0.74 5.30 0.48
N ASP A 127 -0.94 6.29 1.32
CA ASP A 127 -0.14 6.52 2.54
C ASP A 127 1.38 6.51 2.24
N TRP A 128 2.21 5.64 2.86
CA TRP A 128 3.64 5.54 2.54
C TRP A 128 3.89 5.15 1.08
N GLY A 129 3.11 4.22 0.55
CA GLY A 129 3.19 3.83 -0.86
C GLY A 129 2.76 4.94 -1.81
N GLY A 130 1.78 5.76 -1.43
CA GLY A 130 1.40 6.96 -2.18
C GLY A 130 2.51 8.01 -2.20
N ARG A 131 3.21 8.16 -1.07
CA ARG A 131 4.39 9.05 -0.98
C ARG A 131 5.53 8.52 -1.86
N ALA A 132 5.81 7.22 -1.80
CA ALA A 132 6.81 6.59 -2.66
C ALA A 132 6.48 6.76 -4.15
N ALA A 133 5.19 6.59 -4.53
CA ALA A 133 4.73 6.81 -5.90
C ALA A 133 4.91 8.27 -6.35
N CYS A 134 4.56 9.24 -5.49
CA CYS A 134 4.80 10.66 -5.77
C CYS A 134 6.30 10.94 -6.01
N ILE A 135 7.16 10.40 -5.17
CA ILE A 135 8.62 10.62 -5.27
C ILE A 135 9.18 9.95 -6.53
N ALA A 136 8.81 8.72 -6.81
CA ALA A 136 9.23 8.02 -8.02
C ALA A 136 8.81 8.77 -9.30
N ALA A 137 7.60 9.34 -9.32
CA ALA A 137 7.12 10.16 -10.44
C ALA A 137 7.87 11.50 -10.57
N VAL A 138 8.37 12.07 -9.46
CA VAL A 138 9.22 13.28 -9.48
C VAL A 138 10.64 12.96 -9.94
N LEU A 139 11.18 11.79 -9.56
CA LEU A 139 12.54 11.40 -9.90
C LEU A 139 12.67 11.01 -11.38
N HIS A 140 11.71 10.24 -11.88
CA HIS A 140 11.75 9.65 -13.21
C HIS A 140 10.42 9.82 -13.96
N PRO A 141 10.02 11.07 -14.28
CA PRO A 141 8.76 11.34 -14.98
C PRO A 141 8.70 10.74 -16.39
N ASP A 142 9.85 10.49 -17.01
CA ASP A 142 10.01 9.84 -18.30
C ASP A 142 9.72 8.32 -18.26
N ARG A 143 9.94 7.70 -17.11
CA ARG A 143 9.69 6.27 -16.88
C ARG A 143 8.30 5.98 -16.35
N VAL A 144 7.70 6.91 -15.61
CA VAL A 144 6.35 6.77 -15.06
C VAL A 144 5.32 7.23 -16.09
N ARG A 145 4.68 6.27 -16.74
CA ARG A 145 3.70 6.54 -17.80
C ARG A 145 2.45 7.25 -17.28
N ALA A 146 1.95 6.83 -16.11
CA ALA A 146 0.74 7.37 -15.49
C ALA A 146 0.68 6.97 -14.02
N ALA A 147 -0.13 7.67 -13.22
CA ALA A 147 -0.32 7.36 -11.81
C ALA A 147 -1.79 7.47 -11.36
N VAL A 148 -2.20 6.57 -10.44
CA VAL A 148 -3.38 6.75 -9.61
C VAL A 148 -2.90 6.95 -8.17
N LEU A 149 -3.07 8.16 -7.64
CA LEU A 149 -2.57 8.54 -6.32
C LEU A 149 -3.75 8.67 -5.34
N ILE A 150 -3.78 7.79 -4.36
CA ILE A 150 -4.78 7.84 -3.30
C ILE A 150 -4.33 8.87 -2.27
N SER A 151 -5.24 9.79 -1.92
CA SER A 151 -5.03 10.99 -1.11
C SER A 151 -4.22 12.11 -1.78
N GLY A 152 -3.76 11.92 -3.03
CA GLY A 152 -3.13 12.97 -3.85
C GLY A 152 -1.65 13.20 -3.55
N TYR A 153 -1.26 14.46 -3.33
CA TYR A 153 0.15 14.85 -3.13
C TYR A 153 0.60 14.56 -1.70
N LEU A 154 1.50 13.59 -1.52
CA LEU A 154 1.91 13.10 -0.22
C LEU A 154 3.38 13.38 0.15
N ILE A 155 4.14 14.07 -0.70
CA ILE A 155 5.51 14.49 -0.37
C ILE A 155 5.46 15.54 0.74
N GLN A 156 6.25 15.34 1.79
CA GLN A 156 6.34 16.23 2.94
C GLN A 156 7.64 17.07 2.92
N ASN A 157 7.60 18.24 3.52
CA ASN A 157 8.81 18.95 3.86
C ASN A 157 9.35 18.40 5.20
N THR A 158 10.41 17.61 5.13
CA THR A 158 11.08 16.99 6.29
C THR A 158 12.28 17.81 6.74
N VAL A 159 12.72 18.78 5.93
CA VAL A 159 13.82 19.71 6.23
C VAL A 159 13.36 20.81 7.18
N ASP A 160 12.14 21.33 6.91
CA ASP A 160 11.46 22.31 7.74
C ASP A 160 10.00 21.85 7.90
N PRO A 161 9.75 21.01 8.90
CA PRO A 161 8.43 20.42 9.11
C PRO A 161 7.34 21.46 9.30
N ALA A 162 6.15 21.18 8.75
CA ALA A 162 5.01 22.06 8.88
C ALA A 162 4.67 22.36 10.35
N PRO A 163 4.16 23.56 10.64
CA PRO A 163 3.67 23.88 11.98
C PRO A 163 2.50 22.99 12.37
N PRO A 164 2.17 22.89 13.67
CA PRO A 164 1.03 22.10 14.14
C PRO A 164 -0.26 22.45 13.42
N GLY A 165 -1.08 21.40 13.15
CA GLY A 165 -2.41 21.54 12.58
C GLY A 165 -3.46 21.96 13.60
N SER A 166 -4.76 21.80 13.25
CA SER A 166 -5.84 21.97 14.22
C SER A 166 -5.80 20.87 15.28
N PRO A 167 -6.37 21.11 16.49
CA PRO A 167 -6.45 20.09 17.53
C PRO A 167 -7.08 18.76 17.06
N GLU A 168 -8.05 18.81 16.15
CA GLU A 168 -8.68 17.63 15.55
C GLU A 168 -7.69 16.87 14.67
N THR A 169 -6.91 17.58 13.86
CA THR A 169 -5.86 16.98 13.04
C THR A 169 -4.81 16.32 13.91
N GLU A 170 -4.30 17.05 14.91
CA GLU A 170 -3.28 16.54 15.83
C GLU A 170 -3.78 15.29 16.60
N LYS A 171 -5.05 15.31 17.02
CA LYS A 171 -5.68 14.14 17.65
C LYS A 171 -5.66 12.91 16.74
N ASN A 172 -5.95 13.07 15.46
CA ASN A 172 -5.95 11.96 14.50
C ASN A 172 -4.52 11.45 14.24
N LEU A 173 -3.52 12.30 14.40
CA LEU A 173 -2.10 11.98 14.23
C LEU A 173 -1.42 11.53 15.54
N TRP A 174 -2.16 11.22 16.63
CA TRP A 174 -1.63 10.84 17.95
C TRP A 174 -0.53 9.80 17.89
N TYR A 175 -0.64 8.82 17.00
CA TYR A 175 0.31 7.71 16.83
C TYR A 175 1.70 8.20 16.39
N GLN A 176 1.79 9.30 15.63
CA GLN A 176 3.06 9.89 15.22
C GLN A 176 3.82 10.40 16.44
N TYR A 177 3.13 11.09 17.36
CA TYR A 177 3.73 11.54 18.61
C TYR A 177 4.08 10.36 19.54
N TYR A 178 3.20 9.36 19.59
CA TYR A 178 3.48 8.14 20.36
C TYR A 178 4.75 7.45 19.87
N PHE A 179 4.94 7.26 18.56
CA PHE A 179 6.12 6.64 17.98
C PHE A 179 7.40 7.50 18.10
N ASN A 180 7.28 8.78 18.39
CA ASN A 180 8.41 9.64 18.71
C ASN A 180 8.96 9.43 20.13
N THR A 181 8.25 8.73 21.00
CA THR A 181 8.68 8.42 22.37
C THR A 181 9.28 7.02 22.48
N GLU A 182 10.13 6.80 23.50
CA GLU A 182 10.61 5.44 23.80
C GLU A 182 9.47 4.52 24.27
N ARG A 183 8.45 5.07 24.94
CA ARG A 183 7.23 4.34 25.28
C ARG A 183 6.50 3.84 24.02
N GLY A 184 6.43 4.67 22.98
CA GLY A 184 5.81 4.32 21.71
C GLY A 184 6.58 3.23 20.98
N ARG A 185 7.91 3.29 20.96
CA ARG A 185 8.77 2.23 20.43
C ARG A 185 8.53 0.90 21.15
N ALA A 186 8.57 0.92 22.48
CA ALA A 186 8.32 -0.27 23.30
C ALA A 186 6.90 -0.82 23.09
N GLY A 187 5.90 0.08 23.00
CA GLY A 187 4.51 -0.27 22.72
C GLY A 187 4.32 -0.95 21.36
N LEU A 188 4.93 -0.38 20.30
CA LEU A 188 4.88 -0.99 18.95
C LEU A 188 5.56 -2.36 18.95
N SER A 189 6.71 -2.51 19.64
CA SER A 189 7.41 -3.79 19.75
C SER A 189 6.55 -4.86 20.43
N ALA A 190 5.89 -4.52 21.53
CA ALA A 190 5.11 -5.46 22.32
C ALA A 190 3.73 -5.76 21.73
N ASN A 191 3.09 -4.77 21.10
CA ASN A 191 1.67 -4.82 20.73
C ASN A 191 1.42 -4.48 19.25
N ARG A 192 2.38 -4.76 18.35
CA ARG A 192 2.33 -4.32 16.93
C ARG A 192 1.02 -4.66 16.23
N ARG A 193 0.54 -5.91 16.35
CA ARG A 193 -0.70 -6.35 15.73
C ARG A 193 -1.93 -5.61 16.29
N ALA A 194 -2.00 -5.43 17.60
CA ALA A 194 -3.11 -4.72 18.24
C ALA A 194 -3.13 -3.23 17.87
N ILE A 195 -1.98 -2.58 17.83
CA ILE A 195 -1.85 -1.18 17.39
C ILE A 195 -2.26 -1.05 15.93
N CYS A 196 -1.72 -1.88 15.03
CA CYS A 196 -2.06 -1.84 13.61
C CYS A 196 -3.56 -2.08 13.36
N ARG A 197 -4.16 -3.06 14.06
CA ARG A 197 -5.61 -3.31 13.97
C ARG A 197 -6.44 -2.11 14.46
N PHE A 198 -6.02 -1.48 15.55
CA PHE A 198 -6.68 -0.28 16.07
C PHE A 198 -6.61 0.88 15.07
N LEU A 199 -5.46 1.06 14.40
CA LEU A 199 -5.31 2.06 13.34
C LEU A 199 -6.22 1.77 12.15
N TRP A 200 -6.35 0.52 11.71
CA TRP A 200 -7.30 0.15 10.67
C TRP A 200 -8.74 0.55 11.02
N GLN A 201 -9.17 0.26 12.26
CA GLN A 201 -10.50 0.57 12.75
C GLN A 201 -10.77 2.07 12.86
N THR A 202 -9.75 2.85 13.21
CA THR A 202 -9.88 4.29 13.42
C THR A 202 -9.72 5.11 12.14
N TRP A 203 -8.94 4.65 11.18
CA TRP A 203 -8.71 5.35 9.93
C TRP A 203 -9.76 5.07 8.84
N SER A 204 -10.43 3.92 8.97
CA SER A 204 -11.55 3.53 8.12
C SER A 204 -12.71 3.05 8.98
N PRO A 205 -13.40 3.95 9.70
CA PRO A 205 -14.41 3.58 10.71
C PRO A 205 -15.63 2.90 10.12
N THR A 206 -15.91 3.11 8.84
CA THR A 206 -17.05 2.50 8.12
C THR A 206 -16.68 1.15 7.49
N TRP A 207 -15.42 0.76 7.51
CA TRP A 207 -14.95 -0.50 6.94
C TRP A 207 -15.00 -1.64 7.96
N HIS A 208 -15.86 -2.62 7.70
CA HIS A 208 -16.04 -3.80 8.55
C HIS A 208 -15.21 -4.97 8.01
N PHE A 209 -13.89 -4.93 8.20
CA PHE A 209 -13.00 -6.01 7.80
C PHE A 209 -13.09 -7.22 8.75
N THR A 210 -12.87 -8.42 8.20
CA THR A 210 -12.86 -9.66 8.99
C THR A 210 -11.53 -9.85 9.74
N ALA A 211 -11.53 -10.72 10.74
CA ALA A 211 -10.29 -11.13 11.41
C ALA A 211 -9.29 -11.73 10.43
N GLU A 212 -9.77 -12.58 9.50
CA GLU A 212 -8.97 -13.19 8.45
C GLU A 212 -8.27 -12.18 7.53
N THR A 213 -8.99 -11.12 7.12
CA THR A 213 -8.42 -10.05 6.29
C THR A 213 -7.26 -9.38 7.01
N PHE A 214 -7.43 -9.05 8.29
CA PHE A 214 -6.36 -8.44 9.09
C PHE A 214 -5.21 -9.42 9.35
N ASP A 215 -5.50 -10.65 9.76
CA ASP A 215 -4.48 -11.65 10.15
C ASP A 215 -3.57 -12.03 8.99
N ARG A 216 -4.07 -12.02 7.76
CA ARG A 216 -3.27 -12.22 6.55
C ARG A 216 -2.19 -11.15 6.40
N THR A 217 -2.55 -9.89 6.59
CA THR A 217 -1.62 -8.77 6.55
C THR A 217 -0.72 -8.72 7.78
N ALA A 218 -1.24 -9.06 8.95
CA ALA A 218 -0.51 -8.96 10.21
C ALA A 218 0.77 -9.82 10.25
N GLY A 219 0.85 -10.87 9.43
CA GLY A 219 2.10 -11.63 9.22
C GLY A 219 3.25 -10.77 8.70
N SER A 220 2.97 -9.74 7.93
CA SER A 220 3.99 -8.81 7.41
C SER A 220 4.60 -7.92 8.48
N PHE A 221 3.89 -7.67 9.58
CA PHE A 221 4.39 -6.88 10.71
C PHE A 221 5.36 -7.68 11.60
N ASP A 222 5.46 -9.00 11.42
CA ASP A 222 6.44 -9.84 12.12
C ASP A 222 7.85 -9.73 11.51
N ASN A 223 8.01 -8.99 10.41
CA ASN A 223 9.32 -8.66 9.86
C ASN A 223 10.21 -8.05 10.95
N PRO A 224 11.47 -8.53 11.12
CA PRO A 224 12.37 -8.07 12.18
C PRO A 224 12.68 -6.57 12.10
N ASP A 225 12.63 -5.99 10.89
CA ASP A 225 12.96 -4.57 10.65
C ASP A 225 11.72 -3.66 10.78
N PHE A 226 10.51 -4.22 10.96
CA PHE A 226 9.26 -3.46 10.98
C PHE A 226 9.26 -2.32 11.98
N VAL A 227 9.56 -2.62 13.24
CA VAL A 227 9.53 -1.63 14.32
C VAL A 227 10.52 -0.51 14.04
N ASP A 228 11.74 -0.84 13.66
CA ASP A 228 12.79 0.15 13.43
C ASP A 228 12.48 1.05 12.24
N CYS A 229 12.00 0.49 11.14
CA CYS A 229 11.56 1.27 9.98
C CYS A 229 10.38 2.20 10.31
N VAL A 230 9.38 1.72 11.03
CA VAL A 230 8.21 2.53 11.42
C VAL A 230 8.63 3.67 12.35
N ILE A 231 9.39 3.37 13.40
CA ILE A 231 9.85 4.38 14.35
C ILE A 231 10.73 5.42 13.65
N HIS A 232 11.68 4.99 12.81
CA HIS A 232 12.52 5.91 12.05
C HIS A 232 11.68 6.83 11.15
N SER A 233 10.77 6.28 10.36
CA SER A 233 9.94 7.06 9.44
C SER A 233 9.18 8.18 10.14
N TYR A 234 8.55 7.89 11.31
CA TYR A 234 7.77 8.89 12.03
C TYR A 234 8.64 9.88 12.82
N ARG A 235 9.81 9.50 13.29
CA ARG A 235 10.76 10.41 13.91
C ARG A 235 11.41 11.35 12.91
N HIS A 236 11.83 10.82 11.76
CA HIS A 236 12.45 11.61 10.68
C HIS A 236 11.55 12.72 10.16
N ARG A 237 10.24 12.46 10.01
CA ARG A 237 9.25 13.43 9.48
C ARG A 237 9.22 14.77 10.21
N ILE A 238 9.54 14.77 11.50
CA ILE A 238 9.49 15.96 12.38
C ILE A 238 10.87 16.30 12.95
N GLY A 239 11.94 15.80 12.33
CA GLY A 239 13.32 16.15 12.67
C GLY A 239 13.89 15.46 13.92
N ASN A 240 13.21 14.42 14.47
CA ASN A 240 13.64 13.70 15.67
C ASN A 240 14.52 12.46 15.38
N ALA A 241 14.84 12.20 14.13
CA ALA A 241 15.84 11.21 13.71
C ALA A 241 16.59 11.74 12.48
N PRO A 242 17.89 11.44 12.34
CA PRO A 242 18.63 11.78 11.14
C PRO A 242 18.17 10.92 9.97
N GLY A 243 18.17 11.47 8.76
CA GLY A 243 18.02 10.71 7.53
C GLY A 243 19.35 10.12 7.04
N ASP A 244 19.28 9.25 6.05
CA ASP A 244 20.45 8.73 5.36
C ASP A 244 21.17 9.87 4.62
N PRO A 245 22.46 10.11 4.86
CA PRO A 245 23.21 11.16 4.19
C PRO A 245 23.17 11.08 2.65
N ARG A 246 22.98 9.89 2.08
CA ARG A 246 22.83 9.68 0.63
C ARG A 246 21.61 10.38 0.05
N PHE A 247 20.57 10.59 0.85
CA PHE A 247 19.33 11.19 0.41
C PHE A 247 19.14 12.66 0.82
N ARG A 248 20.15 13.29 1.44
CA ARG A 248 20.06 14.68 1.90
C ARG A 248 19.63 15.64 0.78
N GLU A 249 20.34 15.61 -0.35
CA GLU A 249 20.02 16.49 -1.49
C GLU A 249 18.62 16.21 -2.06
N LEU A 250 18.21 14.93 -2.05
CA LEU A 250 16.87 14.56 -2.48
C LEU A 250 15.80 15.09 -1.51
N GLU A 251 15.98 14.95 -0.20
CA GLU A 251 15.03 15.52 0.78
C GLU A 251 14.94 17.06 0.65
N GLU A 252 16.06 17.76 0.43
CA GLU A 252 16.08 19.21 0.15
C GLU A 252 15.33 19.57 -1.15
N ARG A 253 15.41 18.74 -2.18
CA ARG A 253 14.64 18.87 -3.41
C ARG A 253 13.15 18.64 -3.16
N LEU A 254 12.80 17.58 -2.43
CA LEU A 254 11.43 17.22 -2.11
C LEU A 254 10.75 18.27 -1.20
N ALA A 255 11.50 18.90 -0.29
CA ALA A 255 11.02 19.99 0.57
C ALA A 255 10.49 21.20 -0.22
N LYS A 256 10.98 21.41 -1.44
CA LYS A 256 10.50 22.45 -2.36
C LYS A 256 9.17 22.13 -3.04
N ARG A 257 8.56 20.98 -2.70
CA ARG A 257 7.29 20.49 -3.24
C ARG A 257 7.26 20.48 -4.78
N PRO A 258 8.16 19.72 -5.44
CA PRO A 258 8.21 19.66 -6.90
C PRO A 258 6.87 19.15 -7.46
N LYS A 259 6.52 19.60 -8.66
CA LYS A 259 5.31 19.15 -9.35
C LYS A 259 5.46 17.71 -9.82
N ILE A 260 4.34 16.99 -9.89
CA ILE A 260 4.24 15.66 -10.48
C ILE A 260 3.62 15.81 -11.87
N GLU A 261 4.46 15.69 -12.90
CA GLU A 261 4.08 16.01 -14.27
C GLU A 261 3.51 14.84 -15.06
N VAL A 262 3.44 13.65 -14.44
CA VAL A 262 2.86 12.49 -15.12
C VAL A 262 1.33 12.55 -15.14
N PRO A 263 0.65 12.00 -16.17
CA PRO A 263 -0.79 11.88 -16.20
C PRO A 263 -1.31 11.22 -14.92
N THR A 264 -2.17 11.91 -14.18
CA THR A 264 -2.57 11.46 -12.84
C THR A 264 -4.08 11.51 -12.64
N ILE A 265 -4.61 10.48 -11.98
CA ILE A 265 -5.93 10.47 -11.36
C ILE A 265 -5.74 10.46 -9.84
N ILE A 266 -6.49 11.31 -9.12
CA ILE A 266 -6.50 11.34 -7.67
C ILE A 266 -7.78 10.72 -7.15
N LEU A 267 -7.65 9.79 -6.19
CA LEU A 267 -8.78 9.24 -5.44
C LEU A 267 -8.65 9.62 -3.97
N ARG A 268 -9.79 9.91 -3.32
CA ARG A 268 -9.88 10.14 -1.87
C ARG A 268 -11.05 9.38 -1.30
N GLY A 269 -10.88 8.77 -0.14
CA GLY A 269 -11.99 8.18 0.60
C GLY A 269 -12.76 9.27 1.35
N ALA A 270 -14.09 9.29 1.23
CA ALA A 270 -14.92 10.26 1.92
C ALA A 270 -14.91 10.07 3.43
N ASP A 271 -14.65 8.84 3.90
CA ASP A 271 -14.64 8.46 5.31
C ASP A 271 -13.19 8.32 5.88
N ASP A 272 -12.17 8.76 5.13
CA ASP A 272 -10.77 8.74 5.59
C ASP A 272 -10.57 9.77 6.71
N THR A 273 -10.33 9.30 7.92
CA THR A 273 -10.15 10.18 9.08
C THR A 273 -8.75 10.82 9.17
N LEU A 274 -7.77 10.35 8.37
CA LEU A 274 -6.44 10.96 8.27
C LEU A 274 -6.36 12.04 7.19
N GLY A 275 -7.28 12.01 6.21
CA GLY A 275 -7.23 12.87 5.03
C GLY A 275 -7.37 14.36 5.31
N GLY A 276 -7.80 14.73 6.52
CA GLY A 276 -8.03 16.12 6.87
C GLY A 276 -9.07 16.79 5.94
N ARG A 277 -8.98 18.13 5.83
CA ARG A 277 -9.81 18.85 4.88
C ARG A 277 -9.32 18.58 3.46
N GLU A 278 -10.25 18.25 2.56
CA GLU A 278 -9.94 18.09 1.14
C GLU A 278 -9.24 19.36 0.59
N PRO A 279 -8.06 19.23 -0.05
CA PRO A 279 -7.40 20.36 -0.67
C PRO A 279 -8.28 21.00 -1.75
N ALA A 280 -8.16 22.32 -1.91
CA ALA A 280 -8.83 23.00 -3.00
C ALA A 280 -8.38 22.38 -4.35
N GLU A 281 -9.28 22.33 -5.33
CA GLU A 281 -8.96 21.80 -6.66
C GLU A 281 -7.79 22.53 -7.32
N SER A 282 -7.67 23.82 -7.08
CA SER A 282 -6.55 24.65 -7.55
C SER A 282 -5.20 24.19 -6.99
N ALA A 283 -5.16 23.70 -5.75
CA ALA A 283 -3.95 23.16 -5.14
C ALA A 283 -3.55 21.82 -5.78
N ASP A 284 -4.52 20.94 -6.05
CA ASP A 284 -4.24 19.70 -6.77
C ASP A 284 -3.75 20.00 -8.20
N LYS A 285 -4.40 20.91 -8.94
CA LYS A 285 -3.96 21.31 -10.29
C LYS A 285 -2.59 21.96 -10.30
N ALA A 286 -2.23 22.70 -9.26
CA ALA A 286 -0.90 23.30 -9.14
C ALA A 286 0.20 22.24 -8.90
N ALA A 287 -0.11 21.20 -8.12
CA ALA A 287 0.80 20.10 -7.84
C ALA A 287 0.89 19.09 -9.00
N PHE A 288 -0.18 18.92 -9.76
CA PHE A 288 -0.31 17.95 -10.86
C PHE A 288 -0.74 18.67 -12.14
N PRO A 289 0.18 19.26 -12.93
CA PRO A 289 -0.16 19.96 -14.17
C PRO A 289 -0.94 19.11 -15.18
N ASN A 290 -0.72 17.78 -15.18
CA ASN A 290 -1.40 16.82 -16.04
C ASN A 290 -2.46 16.00 -15.28
N LEU A 291 -3.14 16.64 -14.32
CA LEU A 291 -4.26 16.03 -13.60
C LEU A 291 -5.43 15.76 -14.54
N ILE A 292 -5.78 14.48 -14.72
CA ILE A 292 -6.92 14.07 -15.54
C ILE A 292 -8.22 14.33 -14.78
N THR A 293 -8.29 13.82 -13.55
CA THR A 293 -9.47 14.00 -12.69
C THR A 293 -9.12 13.74 -11.21
N ARG A 294 -10.01 14.21 -10.34
CA ARG A 294 -10.02 13.89 -8.91
C ARG A 294 -11.40 13.38 -8.53
N ARG A 295 -11.46 12.38 -7.66
CA ARG A 295 -12.72 11.77 -7.22
C ARG A 295 -12.72 11.54 -5.74
N MET A 296 -13.83 11.93 -5.10
CA MET A 296 -14.19 11.48 -3.77
C MET A 296 -14.96 10.16 -3.89
N ILE A 297 -14.56 9.16 -3.13
CA ILE A 297 -15.15 7.82 -3.17
C ILE A 297 -15.99 7.63 -1.90
N GLU A 298 -17.29 7.68 -2.08
CA GLU A 298 -18.27 7.55 -1.00
C GLU A 298 -18.18 6.19 -0.30
N GLY A 299 -18.22 6.21 1.03
CA GLY A 299 -18.11 5.02 1.88
C GLY A 299 -16.74 4.35 1.79
N GLY A 300 -15.72 5.04 1.31
CA GLY A 300 -14.33 4.60 1.34
C GLY A 300 -13.56 5.37 2.41
N GLY A 301 -12.74 4.69 3.18
CA GLY A 301 -11.85 5.26 4.17
C GLY A 301 -10.39 5.30 3.68
N HIS A 302 -9.48 5.15 4.61
CA HIS A 302 -8.04 5.25 4.37
C HIS A 302 -7.47 4.11 3.50
N PHE A 303 -7.97 2.89 3.72
CA PHE A 303 -7.51 1.67 3.02
C PHE A 303 -8.30 1.45 1.73
N LEU A 304 -8.41 2.48 0.91
CA LEU A 304 -9.25 2.52 -0.29
C LEU A 304 -9.06 1.33 -1.25
N PRO A 305 -7.84 0.78 -1.47
CA PRO A 305 -7.68 -0.40 -2.32
C PRO A 305 -8.41 -1.65 -1.78
N ARG A 306 -8.55 -1.76 -0.44
CA ARG A 306 -9.28 -2.84 0.22
C ARG A 306 -10.77 -2.59 0.28
N GLU A 307 -11.16 -1.34 0.51
CA GLU A 307 -12.54 -0.94 0.73
C GLU A 307 -13.34 -0.79 -0.57
N LYS A 308 -12.68 -0.28 -1.61
CA LYS A 308 -13.28 0.07 -2.91
C LYS A 308 -12.38 -0.37 -4.09
N PRO A 309 -11.98 -1.64 -4.15
CA PRO A 309 -11.03 -2.11 -5.17
C PRO A 309 -11.50 -1.88 -6.60
N GLN A 310 -12.83 -1.91 -6.84
CA GLN A 310 -13.40 -1.65 -8.16
C GLN A 310 -13.19 -0.21 -8.61
N ALA A 311 -13.35 0.76 -7.69
CA ALA A 311 -13.11 2.18 -8.00
C ALA A 311 -11.63 2.43 -8.32
N VAL A 312 -10.74 1.79 -7.57
CA VAL A 312 -9.28 1.92 -7.77
C VAL A 312 -8.84 1.27 -9.08
N SER A 313 -9.29 0.04 -9.37
CA SER A 313 -8.96 -0.65 -10.63
C SER A 313 -9.54 0.06 -11.86
N ALA A 314 -10.76 0.62 -11.76
CA ALA A 314 -11.34 1.41 -12.85
C ALA A 314 -10.53 2.68 -13.13
N ALA A 315 -10.09 3.40 -12.10
CA ALA A 315 -9.24 4.58 -12.27
C ALA A 315 -7.87 4.23 -12.89
N LEU A 316 -7.28 3.09 -12.51
CA LEU A 316 -6.05 2.59 -13.11
C LEU A 316 -6.23 2.27 -14.60
N LEU A 317 -7.29 1.58 -14.97
CA LEU A 317 -7.59 1.28 -16.36
C LEU A 317 -7.84 2.56 -17.19
N GLU A 318 -8.53 3.54 -16.61
CA GLU A 318 -8.80 4.83 -17.24
C GLU A 318 -7.52 5.63 -17.51
N VAL A 319 -6.66 5.81 -16.49
CA VAL A 319 -5.42 6.58 -16.67
C VAL A 319 -4.47 5.88 -17.67
N LEU A 320 -4.44 4.56 -17.66
CA LEU A 320 -3.63 3.77 -18.58
C LEU A 320 -4.12 3.88 -20.03
N ALA A 321 -5.44 3.93 -20.24
CA ALA A 321 -6.02 4.16 -21.55
C ALA A 321 -5.77 5.59 -22.06
N ALA A 322 -5.86 6.58 -21.19
CA ALA A 322 -5.64 8.00 -21.53
C ALA A 322 -4.16 8.33 -21.84
N SER A 323 -3.22 7.48 -21.39
CA SER A 323 -1.77 7.68 -21.54
C SER A 323 -1.11 6.71 -22.54
N ALA A 324 -1.90 6.00 -23.33
CA ALA A 324 -1.45 4.96 -24.29
C ALA A 324 -0.61 5.52 -25.44
#